data_ecbc40428ad6933e9c3eb67d43dfe670
#
_entry.id   ecbc40428ad6933e9c3eb67d43dfe670
#
_cell.length_a   1.000
_cell.length_b   1.000
_cell.length_c   1.000
_cell.angle_alpha   90.00
_cell.angle_beta   90.00
_cell.angle_gamma   90.00
#
_symmetry.space_group_name_H-M   'P 1'
#
loop_
_entity.id
_entity.type
_entity.pdbx_description
1 polymer ?
#
loop_
_entity_poly.entity_id
_entity_poly.type
_entity_poly.pdbx_seq_one_letter_code
_entity_poly.pdbx_strand_id
1 'polypeptide(L)'
;MSAPSETYAAILGATAQIEWNALERHFARGELLVVDRALDLVIVAQAFIDDDSEKVQSWMAQKQLAVATDEQAADWLERNQDSLWAVVIRPWVLMQERD
;
A
#
# COMPACT_ATOMS: atom_id res chain seq x y z
N MET A 1 26.15 -7.75 5.88
CA MET A 1 24.74 -7.70 6.13
C MET A 1 23.97 -7.14 4.96
N SER A 2 23.28 -8.01 4.25
CA SER A 2 22.58 -7.63 3.03
C SER A 2 21.06 -7.65 3.16
N ALA A 3 20.56 -8.09 4.29
CA ALA A 3 19.13 -8.34 4.48
C ALA A 3 18.23 -7.15 4.10
N PRO A 4 18.51 -5.88 4.50
CA PRO A 4 17.65 -4.77 4.10
C PRO A 4 17.58 -4.57 2.59
N SER A 5 18.71 -4.70 1.90
CA SER A 5 18.75 -4.56 0.44
C SER A 5 18.00 -5.69 -0.26
N GLU A 6 18.16 -6.91 0.24
CA GLU A 6 17.44 -8.06 -0.32
C GLU A 6 15.93 -7.93 -0.10
N THR A 7 15.52 -7.50 1.10
CA THR A 7 14.11 -7.29 1.40
C THR A 7 13.54 -6.19 0.51
N TYR A 8 14.24 -5.08 0.37
CA TYR A 8 13.79 -3.98 -0.48
C TYR A 8 13.61 -4.45 -1.92
N ALA A 9 14.57 -5.19 -2.46
CA ALA A 9 14.51 -5.69 -3.82
C ALA A 9 13.35 -6.66 -4.01
N ALA A 10 13.10 -7.54 -3.02
CA ALA A 10 11.99 -8.49 -3.08
C ALA A 10 10.64 -7.76 -3.09
N ILE A 11 10.47 -6.75 -2.24
CA ILE A 11 9.24 -5.96 -2.18
C ILE A 11 9.05 -5.20 -3.49
N LEU A 12 10.12 -4.59 -3.99
CA LEU A 12 10.07 -3.85 -5.25
C LEU A 12 9.62 -4.75 -6.40
N GLY A 13 10.15 -5.97 -6.45
CA GLY A 13 9.77 -6.95 -7.46
C GLY A 13 8.33 -7.44 -7.31
N ALA A 14 7.78 -7.42 -6.10
CA ALA A 14 6.40 -7.82 -5.83
C ALA A 14 5.41 -6.66 -5.98
N THR A 15 5.91 -5.42 -6.07
CA THR A 15 5.10 -4.23 -6.26
C THR A 15 4.75 -4.10 -7.73
N ALA A 16 3.47 -3.98 -8.04
CA ALA A 16 3.01 -3.96 -9.42
C ALA A 16 1.83 -3.01 -9.60
N GLN A 17 1.69 -2.53 -10.82
CA GLN A 17 0.51 -1.79 -11.22
C GLN A 17 -0.69 -2.74 -11.21
N ILE A 18 -1.83 -2.25 -10.73
CA ILE A 18 -2.99 -3.10 -10.51
C ILE A 18 -4.27 -2.32 -10.83
N GLU A 19 -5.29 -3.04 -11.25
CA GLU A 19 -6.60 -2.45 -11.51
C GLU A 19 -7.44 -2.45 -10.23
N TRP A 20 -8.33 -1.47 -10.10
CA TRP A 20 -9.18 -1.37 -8.93
C TRP A 20 -10.00 -2.63 -8.69
N ASN A 21 -10.51 -3.27 -9.74
CA ASN A 21 -11.34 -4.46 -9.56
C ASN A 21 -10.60 -5.61 -8.87
N ALA A 22 -9.28 -5.66 -8.98
CA ALA A 22 -8.48 -6.66 -8.27
C ALA A 22 -8.28 -6.30 -6.79
N LEU A 23 -8.41 -5.02 -6.43
CA LEU A 23 -8.27 -4.54 -5.06
C LEU A 23 -9.60 -4.55 -4.29
N GLU A 24 -10.70 -4.60 -5.00
CA GLU A 24 -12.04 -4.39 -4.44
C GLU A 24 -12.36 -5.38 -3.32
N ARG A 25 -11.98 -6.64 -3.47
CA ARG A 25 -12.23 -7.66 -2.43
C ARG A 25 -11.42 -7.38 -1.16
N HIS A 26 -10.23 -6.83 -1.30
CA HIS A 26 -9.41 -6.47 -0.13
C HIS A 26 -9.97 -5.26 0.57
N PHE A 27 -10.49 -4.32 -0.19
CA PHE A 27 -11.22 -3.19 0.35
C PHE A 27 -12.44 -3.65 1.16
N ALA A 28 -13.22 -4.59 0.61
CA ALA A 28 -14.41 -5.11 1.27
C ALA A 28 -14.09 -5.80 2.59
N ARG A 29 -12.89 -6.37 2.72
CA ARG A 29 -12.44 -7.03 3.95
C ARG A 29 -11.82 -6.06 4.95
N GLY A 30 -11.65 -4.80 4.60
CA GLY A 30 -10.97 -3.82 5.45
C GLY A 30 -9.47 -4.02 5.53
N GLU A 31 -8.87 -4.68 4.55
CA GLU A 31 -7.46 -5.03 4.51
C GLU A 31 -6.65 -4.12 3.59
N LEU A 32 -7.29 -3.17 2.92
CA LEU A 32 -6.63 -2.29 1.96
C LEU A 32 -6.18 -1.01 2.64
N LEU A 33 -4.87 -0.78 2.66
CA LEU A 33 -4.26 0.42 3.20
C LEU A 33 -3.75 1.31 2.08
N VAL A 34 -4.07 2.59 2.17
CA VAL A 34 -3.65 3.59 1.20
C VAL A 34 -2.40 4.29 1.71
N VAL A 35 -1.37 4.33 0.87
CA VAL A 35 -0.09 4.98 1.16
C VAL A 35 -0.03 6.32 0.42
N ASP A 36 0.30 7.39 1.16
CA ASP A 36 0.43 8.73 0.59
C ASP A 36 1.54 8.74 -0.48
N ARG A 37 1.33 9.53 -1.53
CA ARG A 37 2.30 9.68 -2.63
C ARG A 37 3.68 10.15 -2.16
N ALA A 38 3.72 10.89 -1.05
CA ALA A 38 4.98 11.39 -0.51
C ALA A 38 5.86 10.28 0.06
N LEU A 39 5.29 9.11 0.32
CA LEU A 39 6.02 7.98 0.88
C LEU A 39 6.44 7.02 -0.22
N ASP A 40 7.53 6.29 0.04
CA ASP A 40 7.95 5.18 -0.80
C ASP A 40 7.17 3.94 -0.38
N LEU A 41 6.35 3.41 -1.27
CA LEU A 41 5.51 2.22 -1.01
C LEU A 41 6.35 1.04 -0.53
N VAL A 42 7.54 0.85 -1.10
CA VAL A 42 8.43 -0.25 -0.72
C VAL A 42 8.95 -0.09 0.70
N ILE A 43 9.29 1.15 1.09
CA ILE A 43 9.75 1.45 2.45
C ILE A 43 8.63 1.19 3.47
N VAL A 44 7.40 1.59 3.14
CA VAL A 44 6.26 1.33 4.01
C VAL A 44 6.02 -0.18 4.16
N ALA A 45 6.07 -0.92 3.05
CA ALA A 45 5.91 -2.37 3.08
C ALA A 45 7.01 -3.03 3.91
N GLN A 46 8.25 -2.56 3.81
CA GLN A 46 9.35 -3.08 4.60
C GLN A 46 9.13 -2.89 6.10
N ALA A 47 8.58 -1.75 6.49
CA ALA A 47 8.26 -1.49 7.89
C ALA A 47 7.23 -2.51 8.43
N PHE A 48 6.28 -2.91 7.60
CA PHE A 48 5.33 -3.95 7.97
C PHE A 48 6.00 -5.32 8.13
N ILE A 49 6.91 -5.66 7.22
CA ILE A 49 7.66 -6.92 7.28
C ILE A 49 8.55 -6.96 8.53
N ASP A 50 9.18 -5.84 8.86
CA ASP A 50 10.08 -5.72 10.00
C ASP A 50 9.34 -5.53 11.32
N ASP A 51 8.00 -5.45 11.27
CA ASP A 51 7.16 -5.21 12.44
C ASP A 51 7.56 -3.91 13.15
N ASP A 52 7.88 -2.89 12.37
CA ASP A 52 8.28 -1.57 12.89
C ASP A 52 7.05 -0.74 13.20
N SER A 53 6.44 -1.02 14.34
CA SER A 53 5.19 -0.39 14.74
C SER A 53 5.32 1.12 14.95
N GLU A 54 6.49 1.60 15.34
CA GLU A 54 6.70 3.05 15.54
C GLU A 54 6.55 3.82 14.25
N LYS A 55 7.18 3.34 13.16
CA LYS A 55 7.06 3.97 11.86
C LYS A 55 5.63 3.91 11.35
N VAL A 56 5.01 2.74 11.45
CA VAL A 56 3.64 2.54 10.98
C VAL A 56 2.68 3.48 11.73
N GLN A 57 2.80 3.56 13.05
CA GLN A 57 1.95 4.44 13.85
C GLN A 57 2.18 5.91 13.52
N SER A 58 3.43 6.30 13.28
CA SER A 58 3.76 7.67 12.91
C SER A 58 3.10 8.07 11.59
N TRP A 59 3.18 7.19 10.58
CA TRP A 59 2.52 7.47 9.30
C TRP A 59 1.01 7.55 9.43
N MET A 60 0.42 6.68 10.25
CA MET A 60 -1.02 6.71 10.50
C MET A 60 -1.44 7.99 11.23
N ALA A 61 -0.65 8.42 12.21
CA ALA A 61 -0.93 9.66 12.95
C ALA A 61 -0.89 10.87 12.03
N GLN A 62 -0.03 10.85 11.01
CA GLN A 62 0.10 11.92 10.04
C GLN A 62 -0.86 11.78 8.86
N LYS A 63 -1.69 10.76 8.88
CA LYS A 63 -2.65 10.44 7.82
C LYS A 63 -2.00 10.13 6.47
N GLN A 64 -0.75 9.66 6.52
CA GLN A 64 -0.02 9.23 5.34
C GLN A 64 -0.23 7.75 5.05
N LEU A 65 -0.85 7.03 5.97
CA LEU A 65 -1.17 5.62 5.85
C LEU A 65 -2.52 5.40 6.54
N ALA A 66 -3.51 4.92 5.81
CA ALA A 66 -4.86 4.74 6.36
C ALA A 66 -5.62 3.69 5.59
N VAL A 67 -6.63 3.09 6.24
CA VAL A 67 -7.55 2.17 5.57
C VAL A 67 -8.32 2.94 4.50
N ALA A 68 -8.48 2.34 3.32
CA ALA A 68 -9.21 2.96 2.22
C ALA A 68 -10.64 3.27 2.62
N THR A 69 -11.13 4.45 2.22
CA THR A 69 -12.49 4.89 2.54
C THR A 69 -13.45 4.55 1.40
N ASP A 70 -14.74 4.57 1.71
CA ASP A 70 -15.79 4.37 0.70
C ASP A 70 -15.72 5.42 -0.40
N GLU A 71 -15.41 6.67 -0.03
CA GLU A 71 -15.26 7.76 -1.01
C GLU A 71 -14.11 7.50 -1.97
N GLN A 72 -12.98 7.04 -1.45
CA GLN A 72 -11.83 6.70 -2.28
C GLN A 72 -12.16 5.54 -3.21
N ALA A 73 -12.83 4.52 -2.70
CA ALA A 73 -13.22 3.36 -3.50
C ALA A 73 -14.13 3.76 -4.65
N ALA A 74 -15.12 4.60 -4.39
CA ALA A 74 -16.04 5.08 -5.42
C ALA A 74 -15.30 5.88 -6.49
N ASP A 75 -14.34 6.72 -6.08
CA ASP A 75 -13.54 7.52 -7.00
C ASP A 75 -12.69 6.64 -7.91
N TRP A 76 -11.99 5.65 -7.36
CA TRP A 76 -11.17 4.75 -8.16
C TRP A 76 -11.98 3.91 -9.13
N LEU A 77 -13.16 3.45 -8.70
CA LEU A 77 -14.07 2.69 -9.56
C LEU A 77 -14.53 3.53 -10.74
N GLU A 78 -14.89 4.79 -10.48
CA GLU A 78 -15.40 5.68 -11.52
C GLU A 78 -14.31 6.10 -12.50
N ARG A 79 -13.13 6.45 -12.01
CA ARG A 79 -12.04 6.93 -12.85
C ARG A 79 -11.37 5.81 -13.64
N ASN A 80 -11.35 4.60 -13.10
CA ASN A 80 -10.77 3.41 -13.76
C ASN A 80 -9.41 3.71 -14.40
N GLN A 81 -8.50 4.32 -13.65
CA GLN A 81 -7.21 4.76 -14.18
C GLN A 81 -6.10 3.77 -13.88
N ASP A 82 -5.00 3.89 -14.62
CA ASP A 82 -3.86 2.98 -14.57
C ASP A 82 -2.80 3.39 -13.56
N SER A 83 -3.14 4.24 -12.61
CA SER A 83 -2.17 4.82 -11.68
C SER A 83 -2.07 4.13 -10.33
N LEU A 84 -2.73 3.00 -10.16
CA LEU A 84 -2.74 2.28 -8.89
C LEU A 84 -1.63 1.24 -8.84
N TRP A 85 -0.86 1.25 -7.77
CA TRP A 85 0.21 0.30 -7.51
C TRP A 85 -0.04 -0.38 -6.17
N ALA A 86 0.31 -1.64 -6.05
CA ALA A 86 0.05 -2.38 -4.83
C ALA A 86 1.11 -3.44 -4.57
N VAL A 87 1.23 -3.80 -3.30
CA VAL A 87 2.04 -4.92 -2.84
C VAL A 87 1.31 -5.61 -1.69
N VAL A 88 1.35 -6.93 -1.67
CA VAL A 88 0.67 -7.72 -0.64
C VAL A 88 1.64 -8.00 0.50
N ILE A 89 1.29 -7.53 1.70
CA ILE A 89 2.00 -7.82 2.95
C ILE A 89 0.95 -8.38 3.90
N ARG A 90 0.72 -9.66 3.82
CA ARG A 90 -0.38 -10.34 4.52
C ARG A 90 -0.46 -10.00 5.99
N PRO A 91 -1.66 -9.73 6.52
CA PRO A 91 -2.97 -9.77 5.83
C PRO A 91 -3.29 -8.50 5.04
N TRP A 92 -2.38 -7.54 5.01
CA TRP A 92 -2.61 -6.23 4.41
C TRP A 92 -2.27 -6.21 2.93
N VAL A 93 -2.98 -5.38 2.20
CA VAL A 93 -2.60 -4.98 0.85
C VAL A 93 -2.33 -3.48 0.91
N LEU A 94 -1.11 -3.09 0.57
CA LEU A 94 -0.71 -1.69 0.54
C LEU A 94 -0.86 -1.17 -0.88
N MET A 95 -1.53 -0.06 -1.05
CA MET A 95 -1.69 0.54 -2.36
C MET A 95 -1.29 2.00 -2.36
N GLN A 96 -0.86 2.47 -3.51
CA GLN A 96 -0.47 3.87 -3.71
C GLN A 96 -0.94 4.31 -5.09
N GLU A 97 -1.56 5.48 -5.15
CA GLU A 97 -1.90 6.08 -6.42
C GLU A 97 -0.69 6.90 -6.89
N ARG A 98 -0.23 6.63 -8.11
CA ARG A 98 0.90 7.34 -8.73
C ARG A 98 0.46 7.95 -10.03
N ASP A 99 1.03 9.09 -10.35
CA ASP A 99 0.75 9.75 -11.63
C ASP A 99 1.53 9.13 -12.77
#